data_d51f1e966222ac2d79d17762c1f7e817
#
_entry.id   d51f1e966222ac2d79d17762c1f7e817
#
_cell.length_a   1.000
_cell.length_b   1.000
_cell.length_c   1.000
_cell.angle_alpha   90.00
_cell.angle_beta   90.00
_cell.angle_gamma   90.00
#
_symmetry.space_group_name_H-M   'P 1'
#
loop_
_entity.id
_entity.type
_entity.pdbx_description
1 polymer ?
#
loop_
_entity_poly.entity_id
_entity_poly.type
_entity_poly.pdbx_seq_one_letter_code
_entity_poly.pdbx_strand_id
1 'polypeptide(L)'
;MHNIVVYTHNGVFAEEKILGQRLEIDCEISYPIEQKVIHDSLSETISYVDIYELIVKYAQEQSFNLIETLANKLADKILSEDSMIISVQLKVRKYGVPMAGAFDDIEIEVFKKQK
;
A
#
# COMPACT_ATOMS: atom_id res chain seq x y z
N MET A 1 -3.47 -0.40 -8.95
CA MET A 1 -3.67 -1.81 -8.56
C MET A 1 -4.77 -1.88 -7.53
N HIS A 2 -5.65 -2.86 -7.66
CA HIS A 2 -6.80 -3.00 -6.77
C HIS A 2 -6.78 -4.36 -6.08
N ASN A 3 -7.20 -4.37 -4.83
CA ASN A 3 -7.37 -5.60 -4.04
C ASN A 3 -6.10 -6.45 -3.95
N ILE A 4 -4.97 -5.82 -3.66
CA ILE A 4 -3.75 -6.54 -3.33
C ILE A 4 -3.97 -7.20 -1.97
N VAL A 5 -3.94 -8.51 -1.93
CA VAL A 5 -4.11 -9.25 -0.67
C VAL A 5 -2.74 -9.52 -0.08
N VAL A 6 -2.55 -9.12 1.16
CA VAL A 6 -1.30 -9.35 1.89
C VAL A 6 -1.60 -9.80 3.31
N TYR A 7 -0.87 -10.82 3.77
CA TYR A 7 -0.97 -11.29 5.14
C TYR A 7 0.13 -10.61 5.97
N THR A 8 -0.25 -9.99 7.06
CA THR A 8 0.63 -9.10 7.81
C THR A 8 0.38 -9.19 9.32
N HIS A 9 1.35 -8.70 10.11
CA HIS A 9 1.26 -8.65 11.56
C HIS A 9 1.12 -7.22 12.09
N ASN A 10 0.61 -6.30 11.26
CA ASN A 10 0.31 -4.94 11.67
C ASN A 10 -1.06 -4.88 12.33
N GLY A 11 -1.16 -4.19 13.47
CA GLY A 11 -2.40 -4.03 14.21
C GLY A 11 -2.16 -3.71 15.68
N VAL A 12 -3.17 -3.17 16.35
CA VAL A 12 -3.09 -2.81 17.77
C VAL A 12 -3.21 -4.03 18.68
N PHE A 13 -4.10 -4.95 18.34
CA PHE A 13 -4.40 -6.11 19.19
C PHE A 13 -3.27 -7.14 19.14
N ALA A 14 -3.01 -7.77 20.31
CA ALA A 14 -1.97 -8.80 20.41
C ALA A 14 -2.22 -9.96 19.42
N GLU A 15 -3.47 -10.33 19.22
CA GLU A 15 -3.88 -11.40 18.31
C GLU A 15 -3.48 -11.06 16.88
N GLU A 16 -3.61 -9.80 16.47
CA GLU A 16 -3.23 -9.33 15.13
C GLU A 16 -1.72 -9.44 14.92
N LYS A 17 -0.93 -9.18 15.97
CA LYS A 17 0.52 -9.26 15.91
C LYS A 17 1.05 -10.70 15.94
N ILE A 18 0.41 -11.57 16.68
CA ILE A 18 0.86 -12.97 16.86
C ILE A 18 0.36 -13.85 15.71
N LEU A 19 -0.94 -13.81 15.44
CA LEU A 19 -1.57 -14.65 14.44
C LEU A 19 -1.52 -14.04 13.05
N GLY A 20 -1.40 -12.70 12.97
CA GLY A 20 -1.47 -11.97 11.73
C GLY A 20 -2.89 -11.78 11.24
N GLN A 21 -3.03 -11.04 10.16
CA GLN A 21 -4.31 -10.79 9.53
C GLN A 21 -4.13 -10.49 8.05
N ARG A 22 -5.20 -10.69 7.30
CA ARG A 22 -5.24 -10.31 5.88
C ARG A 22 -5.63 -8.85 5.76
N LEU A 23 -4.85 -8.11 4.99
CA LEU A 23 -5.22 -6.78 4.53
C LEU A 23 -5.45 -6.82 3.03
N GLU A 24 -6.28 -5.90 2.54
CA GLU A 24 -6.41 -5.63 1.11
C GLU A 24 -5.98 -4.19 0.87
N ILE A 25 -5.16 -4.00 -0.16
CA ILE A 25 -4.57 -2.70 -0.47
C ILE A 25 -4.88 -2.33 -1.92
N ASP A 26 -5.37 -1.10 -2.11
CA ASP A 26 -5.44 -0.48 -3.42
C ASP A 26 -4.34 0.56 -3.51
N CYS A 27 -3.66 0.59 -4.65
CA CYS A 27 -2.60 1.56 -4.91
C CYS A 27 -2.83 2.24 -6.26
N GLU A 28 -2.98 3.55 -6.23
CA GLU A 28 -3.11 4.37 -7.42
C GLU A 28 -1.94 5.33 -7.48
N ILE A 29 -1.22 5.30 -8.62
CA ILE A 29 -0.04 6.12 -8.84
C ILE A 29 -0.29 7.00 -10.06
N SER A 30 -0.02 8.31 -9.92
CA SER A 30 -0.02 9.24 -11.03
C SER A 30 1.42 9.54 -11.45
N TYR A 31 1.71 9.43 -12.73
CA TYR A 31 3.00 9.79 -13.30
C TYR A 31 2.82 10.14 -14.79
N PRO A 32 3.80 10.85 -15.41
CA PRO A 32 3.64 11.29 -16.80
C PRO A 32 3.90 10.13 -17.77
N ILE A 33 2.89 9.31 -17.98
CA ILE A 33 2.96 8.11 -18.83
C ILE A 33 3.52 8.43 -20.22
N GLU A 34 3.05 9.51 -20.85
CA GLU A 34 3.48 9.88 -22.20
C GLU A 34 5.00 10.03 -22.31
N GLN A 35 5.64 10.57 -21.28
CA GLN A 35 7.10 10.75 -21.26
C GLN A 35 7.85 9.45 -20.98
N LYS A 36 7.19 8.48 -20.37
CA LYS A 36 7.81 7.23 -19.91
C LYS A 36 7.67 6.07 -20.90
N VAL A 37 6.90 6.24 -21.97
CA VAL A 37 6.63 5.16 -22.93
C VAL A 37 7.11 5.48 -24.35
N ILE A 38 7.95 6.49 -24.50
CA ILE A 38 8.44 6.95 -25.82
C ILE A 38 9.10 5.82 -26.62
N HIS A 39 9.88 4.96 -25.95
CA HIS A 39 10.65 3.89 -26.59
C HIS A 39 10.06 2.49 -26.33
N ASP A 40 8.87 2.41 -25.75
CA ASP A 40 8.21 1.14 -25.42
C ASP A 40 9.15 0.19 -24.66
N SER A 41 9.87 0.74 -23.68
CA SER A 41 10.85 -0.01 -22.88
C SER A 41 10.48 0.03 -21.41
N LEU A 42 10.41 -1.15 -20.78
CA LEU A 42 10.09 -1.27 -19.37
C LEU A 42 11.12 -0.54 -18.48
N SER A 43 12.38 -0.50 -18.90
CA SER A 43 13.43 0.18 -18.12
C SER A 43 13.25 1.69 -18.03
N GLU A 44 12.43 2.28 -18.88
CA GLU A 44 12.18 3.72 -18.93
C GLU A 44 10.87 4.14 -18.26
N THR A 45 10.09 3.18 -17.80
CA THR A 45 8.80 3.46 -17.15
C THR A 45 8.78 2.94 -15.71
N ILE A 46 7.67 3.16 -15.03
CA ILE A 46 7.48 2.63 -13.68
C ILE A 46 6.92 1.23 -13.79
N SER A 47 7.66 0.24 -13.26
CA SER A 47 7.19 -1.14 -13.25
C SER A 47 6.18 -1.35 -12.12
N TYR A 48 4.94 -1.68 -12.47
CA TYR A 48 3.93 -2.01 -11.46
C TYR A 48 4.27 -3.31 -10.73
N VAL A 49 5.08 -4.19 -11.33
CA VAL A 49 5.57 -5.40 -10.64
C VAL A 49 6.47 -5.00 -9.46
N ASP A 50 7.38 -4.05 -9.67
CA ASP A 50 8.27 -3.56 -8.63
C ASP A 50 7.48 -2.89 -7.50
N ILE A 51 6.47 -2.10 -7.86
CA ILE A 51 5.60 -1.46 -6.87
C ILE A 51 4.82 -2.52 -6.07
N TYR A 52 4.27 -3.52 -6.75
CA TYR A 52 3.57 -4.63 -6.09
C TYR A 52 4.48 -5.34 -5.08
N GLU A 53 5.68 -5.70 -5.50
CA GLU A 53 6.65 -6.39 -4.63
C GLU A 53 7.03 -5.52 -3.43
N LEU A 54 7.22 -4.23 -3.65
CA LEU A 54 7.51 -3.28 -2.57
C LEU A 54 6.37 -3.25 -1.56
N ILE A 55 5.13 -3.16 -2.02
CA ILE A 55 3.95 -3.11 -1.14
C ILE A 55 3.86 -4.37 -0.29
N VAL A 56 3.93 -5.53 -0.92
CA VAL A 56 3.81 -6.81 -0.21
C VAL A 56 4.95 -6.99 0.79
N LYS A 57 6.17 -6.77 0.35
CA LYS A 57 7.35 -6.92 1.21
C LYS A 57 7.31 -5.98 2.40
N TYR A 58 7.02 -4.70 2.15
CA TYR A 58 6.97 -3.72 3.22
C TYR A 58 5.89 -4.05 4.25
N ALA A 59 4.69 -4.40 3.78
CA ALA A 59 3.59 -4.75 4.68
C ALA A 59 3.90 -5.99 5.53
N GLN A 60 4.63 -6.95 4.97
CA GLN A 60 5.00 -8.18 5.69
C GLN A 60 6.15 -7.97 6.66
N GLU A 61 7.09 -7.09 6.36
CA GLU A 61 8.26 -6.82 7.20
C GLU A 61 7.96 -5.93 8.40
N GLN A 62 6.90 -5.14 8.33
CA GLN A 62 6.56 -4.20 9.41
C GLN A 62 5.58 -4.82 10.39
N SER A 63 5.62 -4.31 11.63
CA SER A 63 4.68 -4.69 12.69
C SER A 63 4.21 -3.44 13.43
N PHE A 64 3.65 -2.51 12.67
CA PHE A 64 3.10 -1.28 13.25
C PHE A 64 1.85 -1.56 14.06
N ASN A 65 1.60 -0.73 15.07
CA ASN A 65 0.36 -0.82 15.84
C ASN A 65 -0.86 -0.40 15.00
N LEU A 66 -0.68 0.59 14.14
CA LEU A 66 -1.77 1.17 13.36
C LEU A 66 -1.61 0.90 11.88
N ILE A 67 -2.68 0.49 11.21
CA ILE A 67 -2.67 0.38 9.75
C ILE A 67 -2.54 1.76 9.09
N GLU A 68 -2.94 2.82 9.79
CA GLU A 68 -2.71 4.20 9.37
C GLU A 68 -1.22 4.51 9.24
N THR A 69 -0.41 4.04 10.20
CA THR A 69 1.04 4.19 10.15
C THR A 69 1.62 3.43 8.96
N LEU A 70 1.15 2.20 8.76
CA LEU A 70 1.58 1.39 7.61
C LEU A 70 1.29 2.12 6.30
N ALA A 71 0.06 2.59 6.12
CA ALA A 71 -0.34 3.29 4.89
C ALA A 71 0.47 4.56 4.67
N ASN A 72 0.66 5.35 5.71
CA ASN A 72 1.40 6.59 5.64
C ASN A 72 2.86 6.37 5.22
N LYS A 73 3.53 5.42 5.87
CA LYS A 73 4.93 5.12 5.56
C LYS A 73 5.10 4.40 4.22
N LEU A 74 4.15 3.55 3.86
CA LEU A 74 4.16 2.87 2.56
C LEU A 74 4.03 3.87 1.41
N ALA A 75 3.17 4.88 1.57
CA ALA A 75 3.04 5.95 0.58
C ALA A 75 4.37 6.68 0.36
N ASP A 76 5.09 7.00 1.44
CA ASP A 76 6.41 7.62 1.34
C ASP A 76 7.40 6.72 0.59
N LYS A 77 7.39 5.43 0.89
CA LYS A 77 8.24 4.44 0.22
C LYS A 77 7.99 4.41 -1.29
N ILE A 78 6.71 4.38 -1.68
CA ILE A 78 6.34 4.34 -3.09
C ILE A 78 6.82 5.61 -3.80
N LEU A 79 6.60 6.78 -3.20
CA LEU A 79 7.07 8.03 -3.78
C LEU A 79 8.60 8.07 -3.95
N SER A 80 9.33 7.37 -3.10
CA SER A 80 10.79 7.33 -3.18
C SER A 80 11.33 6.44 -4.30
N GLU A 81 10.49 5.60 -4.91
CA GLU A 81 10.92 4.68 -5.96
C GLU A 81 11.32 5.37 -7.25
N ASP A 82 10.61 6.45 -7.60
CA ASP A 82 10.92 7.20 -8.81
C ASP A 82 10.47 8.65 -8.62
N SER A 83 11.37 9.60 -8.87
CA SER A 83 11.08 11.02 -8.74
C SER A 83 10.00 11.51 -9.72
N MET A 84 9.72 10.75 -10.77
CA MET A 84 8.67 11.07 -11.74
C MET A 84 7.26 10.71 -11.27
N ILE A 85 7.12 9.99 -10.16
CA ILE A 85 5.81 9.74 -9.57
C ILE A 85 5.28 11.08 -9.02
N ILE A 86 4.13 11.50 -9.52
CA ILE A 86 3.50 12.77 -9.13
C ILE A 86 2.78 12.61 -7.79
N SER A 87 2.02 11.54 -7.67
CA SER A 87 1.22 11.28 -6.46
C SER A 87 0.94 9.80 -6.29
N VAL A 88 0.61 9.44 -5.06
CA VAL A 88 0.15 8.10 -4.71
C VAL A 88 -1.08 8.18 -3.83
N GLN A 89 -2.07 7.35 -4.12
CA GLN A 89 -3.23 7.15 -3.27
C GLN A 89 -3.26 5.69 -2.84
N LEU A 90 -3.31 5.46 -1.53
CA LEU A 90 -3.39 4.13 -0.96
C LEU A 90 -4.69 4.00 -0.19
N LYS A 91 -5.36 2.86 -0.36
CA LYS A 91 -6.46 2.43 0.49
C LYS A 91 -6.05 1.14 1.14
N VAL A 92 -6.19 1.05 2.44
CA VAL A 92 -5.88 -0.16 3.20
C VAL A 92 -7.13 -0.57 3.95
N ARG A 93 -7.59 -1.79 3.69
CA ARG A 93 -8.78 -2.36 4.30
C ARG A 93 -8.41 -3.53 5.17
N LYS A 94 -9.02 -3.59 6.35
CA LYS A 94 -8.93 -4.77 7.20
C LYS A 94 -10.31 -5.29 7.53
N TYR A 95 -10.38 -6.60 7.63
CA TYR A 95 -11.61 -7.35 7.88
C TYR A 95 -11.50 -8.02 9.25
N GLY A 96 -12.61 -8.51 9.77
CA GLY A 96 -12.60 -9.27 11.01
C GLY A 96 -12.09 -8.49 12.21
N VAL A 97 -12.38 -7.20 12.25
CA VAL A 97 -11.97 -6.34 13.37
C VAL A 97 -12.62 -6.85 14.66
N PRO A 98 -11.86 -7.11 15.74
CA PRO A 98 -12.39 -7.67 16.98
C PRO A 98 -13.14 -6.61 17.82
N MET A 99 -14.30 -6.19 17.33
CA MET A 99 -15.20 -5.28 18.03
C MET A 99 -16.63 -5.66 17.72
N ALA A 100 -17.54 -5.32 18.64
CA ALA A 100 -18.96 -5.57 18.45
C ALA A 100 -19.51 -4.65 17.35
N GLY A 101 -20.21 -5.25 16.38
CA GLY A 101 -20.79 -4.49 15.27
C GLY A 101 -20.87 -5.35 14.02
N ALA A 102 -21.61 -4.85 13.04
CA ALA A 102 -21.77 -5.51 11.74
C ALA A 102 -21.41 -4.50 10.67
N PHE A 103 -20.28 -4.77 9.96
CA PHE A 103 -19.80 -3.93 8.88
C PHE A 103 -18.86 -4.78 8.00
N ASP A 104 -18.63 -4.33 6.78
CA ASP A 104 -17.81 -5.09 5.83
C ASP A 104 -16.33 -5.01 6.18
N ASP A 105 -15.83 -3.82 6.38
CA ASP A 105 -14.41 -3.58 6.62
C ASP A 105 -14.18 -2.24 7.31
N ILE A 106 -12.94 -2.02 7.73
CA ILE A 106 -12.41 -0.71 8.09
C ILE A 106 -11.44 -0.33 6.99
N GLU A 107 -11.66 0.82 6.37
CA GLU A 107 -10.80 1.32 5.31
C GLU A 107 -10.19 2.65 5.71
N ILE A 108 -8.90 2.79 5.46
CA ILE A 108 -8.22 4.07 5.57
C ILE A 108 -7.66 4.44 4.20
N GLU A 109 -7.54 5.74 3.96
CA GLU A 109 -7.05 6.27 2.70
C GLU A 109 -5.99 7.33 2.96
N VAL A 110 -4.88 7.24 2.24
CA VAL A 110 -3.79 8.20 2.28
C VAL A 110 -3.51 8.68 0.87
N PHE A 111 -3.42 9.99 0.70
CA PHE A 111 -3.02 10.62 -0.55
C PHE A 111 -1.80 11.49 -0.30
N LYS A 112 -0.73 11.26 -1.09
CA LYS A 112 0.49 12.07 -0.99
C LYS A 112 1.00 12.46 -2.36
N LYS A 113 1.54 13.66 -2.45
CA LYS A 113 2.20 14.17 -3.65
C LYS A 113 3.71 14.16 -3.46
N GLN A 114 4.43 13.99 -4.56
CA GLN A 114 5.87 14.18 -4.59
C GLN A 114 6.17 15.66 -4.27
N LYS A 115 7.20 15.87 -3.50
CA LYS A 115 7.63 17.23 -3.14
C LYS A 115 8.39 17.93 -4.26
#